data_ce82e41887b26542db04bb10b89b9f21
#
_entry.id   ce82e41887b26542db04bb10b89b9f21
#
_cell.length_a   1.000
_cell.length_b   1.000
_cell.length_c   1.000
_cell.angle_alpha   90.00
_cell.angle_beta   90.00
_cell.angle_gamma   90.00
#
_symmetry.space_group_name_H-M   'P 1'
#
loop_
_entity.id
_entity.type
_entity.pdbx_description
1 polymer ?
#
loop_
_entity_poly.entity_id
_entity_poly.type
_entity_poly.pdbx_seq_one_letter_code
_entity_poly.pdbx_strand_id
1 'polypeptide(L)'
;RVAERCGREAVFAISGSAGMGMAESVKAPFVQEVFATRVAANRLAPGTDVIIELGGEDAKILFLTNGMEVRMNGSCAGGGAFIDQMATLLKMGAEEMDKAAQTAEKTYTIAARCGVFAKSDIQPLINQGAKSADIAKSIYQAVVNQTIAGLAQGRPIKGHVLYLGGPLTFSKCLRQSFDETLGVTGTCPENSLLFVALGAAFYAEESWDLLKTAELLEQRGMSETYRSQPPLFENEAEYEAFKARHAKAAVPQADFPTDYAKPVHIGIDSGSTTVKVAVIDENAELLFTDYRPNQGDPIALLKTVLLGLYESHPKLNVASVTTT
;
A
#
# COMPACT_ATOMS: atom_id res chain seq x y z
N ARG A 1 31.31 9.00 -2.68
CA ARG A 1 30.71 10.24 -3.24
C ARG A 1 30.60 11.36 -2.18
N VAL A 2 30.11 11.08 -0.93
CA VAL A 2 30.02 12.11 0.12
C VAL A 2 31.44 12.55 0.54
N ALA A 3 32.33 11.60 0.81
CA ALA A 3 33.73 11.89 1.17
C ALA A 3 34.49 12.69 0.09
N GLU A 4 34.19 12.48 -1.17
CA GLU A 4 34.76 13.24 -2.32
C GLU A 4 34.31 14.70 -2.34
N ARG A 5 33.10 14.99 -1.83
CA ARG A 5 32.51 16.35 -1.84
C ARG A 5 32.75 17.14 -0.55
N CYS A 6 32.70 16.46 0.59
CA CYS A 6 32.69 17.08 1.91
C CYS A 6 33.96 16.84 2.71
N GLY A 7 34.92 16.05 2.18
CA GLY A 7 36.11 15.60 2.91
C GLY A 7 35.90 14.25 3.57
N ARG A 8 37.00 13.70 4.09
CA ARG A 8 37.03 12.34 4.67
C ARG A 8 36.32 12.25 6.02
N GLU A 9 36.34 13.31 6.78
CA GLU A 9 35.68 13.38 8.09
C GLU A 9 34.39 14.19 8.01
N ALA A 10 33.36 13.69 8.64
CA ALA A 10 32.07 14.37 8.77
C ALA A 10 31.42 14.07 10.10
N VAL A 11 30.66 15.03 10.60
CA VAL A 11 29.76 14.85 11.74
C VAL A 11 28.47 14.27 11.20
N PHE A 12 28.07 13.11 11.70
CA PHE A 12 26.80 12.50 11.29
C PHE A 12 26.19 11.62 12.38
N ALA A 13 24.89 11.37 12.28
CA ALA A 13 24.18 10.39 13.06
C ALA A 13 23.22 9.59 12.15
N ILE A 14 22.88 8.40 12.57
CA ILE A 14 21.99 7.51 11.85
C ILE A 14 20.62 7.52 12.52
N SER A 15 19.55 7.52 11.75
CA SER A 15 18.18 7.43 12.23
C SER A 15 17.37 6.43 11.36
N GLY A 16 16.16 6.13 11.81
CA GLY A 16 15.26 5.20 11.11
C GLY A 16 15.35 3.77 11.64
N SER A 17 14.26 3.03 11.54
CA SER A 17 14.18 1.65 12.06
C SER A 17 15.23 0.72 11.45
N ALA A 18 15.48 0.82 10.14
CA ALA A 18 16.55 0.09 9.46
C ALA A 18 17.95 0.60 9.83
N GLY A 19 18.05 1.86 10.25
CA GLY A 19 19.30 2.50 10.63
C GLY A 19 19.89 2.02 11.97
N MET A 20 19.05 1.50 12.87
CA MET A 20 19.49 1.06 14.19
C MET A 20 20.59 -0.02 14.10
N GLY A 21 20.33 -1.08 13.37
CA GLY A 21 21.32 -2.13 13.19
C GLY A 21 22.55 -1.67 12.40
N MET A 22 22.41 -0.70 11.47
CA MET A 22 23.57 -0.07 10.81
C MET A 22 24.44 0.69 11.83
N ALA A 23 23.81 1.52 12.67
CA ALA A 23 24.51 2.30 13.70
C ALA A 23 25.30 1.40 14.66
N GLU A 24 24.69 0.30 15.11
CA GLU A 24 25.38 -0.70 15.96
C GLU A 24 26.61 -1.30 15.27
N SER A 25 26.48 -1.69 14.00
CA SER A 25 27.56 -2.37 13.27
C SER A 25 28.81 -1.49 13.08
N VAL A 26 28.61 -0.19 12.88
CA VAL A 26 29.71 0.78 12.71
C VAL A 26 30.01 1.57 13.98
N LYS A 27 29.26 1.33 15.05
CA LYS A 27 29.34 2.05 16.35
C LYS A 27 29.07 3.56 16.20
N ALA A 28 28.27 3.95 15.21
CA ALA A 28 27.90 5.34 14.96
C ALA A 28 26.75 5.77 15.91
N PRO A 29 26.60 7.08 16.18
CA PRO A 29 25.48 7.59 16.95
C PRO A 29 24.15 7.28 16.28
N PHE A 30 23.19 6.76 17.06
CA PHE A 30 21.82 6.52 16.62
C PHE A 30 20.88 7.52 17.30
N VAL A 31 20.00 8.13 16.50
CA VAL A 31 18.97 9.06 16.98
C VAL A 31 17.60 8.52 16.62
N GLN A 32 16.73 8.37 17.59
CA GLN A 32 15.36 7.95 17.32
C GLN A 32 14.63 8.98 16.44
N GLU A 33 13.85 8.51 15.47
CA GLU A 33 13.14 9.34 14.49
C GLU A 33 12.33 10.46 15.13
N VAL A 34 11.56 10.12 16.16
CA VAL A 34 10.72 11.07 16.89
C VAL A 34 11.52 12.21 17.49
N PHE A 35 12.68 11.88 18.06
CA PHE A 35 13.57 12.87 18.64
C PHE A 35 14.22 13.73 17.54
N ALA A 36 14.68 13.11 16.47
CA ALA A 36 15.22 13.80 15.31
C ALA A 36 14.16 14.76 14.68
N THR A 37 12.92 14.29 14.48
CA THR A 37 11.83 15.12 13.99
C THR A 37 11.60 16.36 14.87
N ARG A 38 11.62 16.18 16.21
CA ARG A 38 11.50 17.30 17.15
C ARG A 38 12.65 18.30 17.03
N VAL A 39 13.89 17.83 16.95
CA VAL A 39 15.07 18.70 16.81
C VAL A 39 14.98 19.51 15.53
N ALA A 40 14.59 18.87 14.43
CA ALA A 40 14.38 19.57 13.15
C ALA A 40 13.24 20.59 13.23
N ALA A 41 12.11 20.23 13.80
CA ALA A 41 10.96 21.15 13.93
C ALA A 41 11.29 22.38 14.76
N ASN A 42 11.95 22.21 15.89
CA ASN A 42 12.37 23.33 16.74
C ASN A 42 13.29 24.32 16.00
N ARG A 43 14.10 23.82 15.07
CA ARG A 43 15.12 24.60 14.38
C ARG A 43 14.62 25.19 13.05
N LEU A 44 13.80 24.45 12.30
CA LEU A 44 13.37 24.79 10.95
C LEU A 44 11.93 25.31 10.89
N ALA A 45 11.11 24.97 11.88
CA ALA A 45 9.71 25.40 11.97
C ALA A 45 9.35 25.75 13.43
N PRO A 46 10.01 26.78 14.01
CA PRO A 46 9.75 27.19 15.39
C PRO A 46 8.30 27.60 15.56
N GLY A 47 7.72 27.30 16.73
CA GLY A 47 6.31 27.58 17.03
C GLY A 47 5.34 26.51 16.52
N THR A 48 5.83 25.37 16.02
CA THR A 48 4.99 24.22 15.71
C THR A 48 4.37 23.65 16.99
N ASP A 49 3.05 23.49 17.01
CA ASP A 49 2.31 22.90 18.13
C ASP A 49 2.14 21.39 17.96
N VAL A 50 1.84 20.96 16.73
CA VAL A 50 1.59 19.56 16.41
C VAL A 50 2.26 19.18 15.09
N ILE A 51 2.84 18.00 15.04
CA ILE A 51 3.36 17.40 13.81
C ILE A 51 2.51 16.17 13.48
N ILE A 52 2.04 16.08 12.24
CA ILE A 52 1.46 14.88 11.66
C ILE A 52 2.47 14.37 10.63
N GLU A 53 3.01 13.17 10.86
CA GLU A 53 3.97 12.53 9.98
C GLU A 53 3.40 11.20 9.48
N LEU A 54 3.32 11.04 8.17
CA LEU A 54 2.94 9.78 7.54
C LEU A 54 4.14 9.21 6.79
N GLY A 55 4.62 8.05 7.26
CA GLY A 55 5.64 7.26 6.62
C GLY A 55 5.08 6.28 5.59
N GLY A 56 5.92 5.32 5.15
CA GLY A 56 5.49 4.23 4.27
C GLY A 56 4.52 3.28 4.97
N GLU A 57 4.85 2.89 6.20
CA GLU A 57 4.11 1.87 6.98
C GLU A 57 3.60 2.39 8.32
N ASP A 58 3.99 3.56 8.74
CA ASP A 58 3.63 4.14 10.03
C ASP A 58 3.01 5.53 9.92
N ALA A 59 2.29 5.91 10.96
CA ALA A 59 1.75 7.23 11.16
C ALA A 59 2.13 7.71 12.57
N LYS A 60 2.49 8.98 12.69
CA LYS A 60 2.88 9.60 13.97
C LYS A 60 2.19 10.93 14.16
N ILE A 61 1.77 11.22 15.40
CA ILE A 61 1.37 12.55 15.82
C ILE A 61 2.25 12.94 17.00
N LEU A 62 2.97 14.05 16.87
CA LEU A 62 3.77 14.63 17.92
C LEU A 62 3.10 15.92 18.40
N PHE A 63 2.74 15.95 19.68
CA PHE A 63 2.26 17.16 20.34
C PHE A 63 3.47 17.81 21.05
N LEU A 64 3.81 19.02 20.67
CA LEU A 64 5.00 19.73 21.16
C LEU A 64 4.71 20.72 22.29
N THR A 65 3.43 21.10 22.47
CA THR A 65 2.99 22.01 23.52
C THR A 65 2.83 21.27 24.87
N ASN A 66 3.27 21.92 25.96
CA ASN A 66 3.21 21.38 27.33
C ASN A 66 3.99 20.05 27.55
N GLY A 67 5.15 19.95 26.93
CA GLY A 67 5.95 18.72 26.90
C GLY A 67 5.71 17.92 25.64
N MET A 68 6.68 17.07 25.26
CA MET A 68 6.53 16.23 24.08
C MET A 68 5.67 15.00 24.39
N GLU A 69 4.56 14.84 23.71
CA GLU A 69 3.80 13.60 23.67
C GLU A 69 3.82 13.05 22.27
N VAL A 70 4.13 11.76 22.13
CA VAL A 70 4.21 11.07 20.84
C VAL A 70 3.18 9.96 20.81
N ARG A 71 2.41 9.94 19.74
CA ARG A 71 1.50 8.85 19.40
C ARG A 71 1.93 8.26 18.06
N MET A 72 2.11 6.96 18.02
CA MET A 72 2.57 6.25 16.85
C MET A 72 1.72 5.00 16.62
N ASN A 73 1.40 4.73 15.36
CA ASN A 73 0.69 3.54 14.94
C ASN A 73 1.39 2.94 13.72
N GLY A 74 1.77 1.68 13.82
CA GLY A 74 2.27 0.86 12.71
C GLY A 74 1.14 0.12 11.99
N SER A 75 -0.02 0.73 11.82
CA SER A 75 -1.16 0.12 11.12
C SER A 75 -0.95 0.13 9.61
N CYS A 76 -1.21 -1.00 8.97
CA CYS A 76 -1.15 -1.17 7.52
C CYS A 76 -2.11 -0.27 6.71
N ALA A 77 -3.01 0.47 7.34
CA ALA A 77 -3.99 1.34 6.67
C ALA A 77 -3.72 2.85 6.84
N GLY A 78 -2.61 3.24 7.48
CA GLY A 78 -2.31 4.65 7.78
C GLY A 78 -1.13 5.23 7.01
N GLY A 79 -0.38 4.43 6.28
CA GLY A 79 0.86 4.84 5.63
C GLY A 79 0.78 4.94 4.10
N GLY A 80 1.90 5.33 3.49
CA GLY A 80 2.06 5.47 2.05
C GLY A 80 1.83 4.16 1.29
N ALA A 81 2.31 3.04 1.83
CA ALA A 81 2.12 1.72 1.22
C ALA A 81 0.63 1.35 1.06
N PHE A 82 -0.24 1.78 1.98
CA PHE A 82 -1.69 1.61 1.82
C PHE A 82 -2.22 2.47 0.67
N ILE A 83 -1.80 3.74 0.57
CA ILE A 83 -2.20 4.64 -0.51
C ILE A 83 -1.77 4.07 -1.86
N ASP A 84 -0.53 3.58 -1.98
CA ASP A 84 0.00 2.97 -3.21
C ASP A 84 -0.76 1.70 -3.61
N GLN A 85 -1.13 0.86 -2.64
CA GLN A 85 -1.97 -0.32 -2.89
C GLN A 85 -3.36 0.07 -3.40
N MET A 86 -3.96 1.12 -2.85
CA MET A 86 -5.27 1.60 -3.30
C MET A 86 -5.20 2.28 -4.66
N ALA A 87 -4.14 3.04 -4.95
CA ALA A 87 -3.88 3.61 -6.27
C ALA A 87 -3.75 2.50 -7.32
N THR A 88 -3.01 1.43 -6.99
CA THR A 88 -2.88 0.24 -7.85
C THR A 88 -4.24 -0.42 -8.11
N LEU A 89 -5.10 -0.54 -7.09
CA LEU A 89 -6.46 -1.07 -7.23
C LEU A 89 -7.31 -0.22 -8.17
N LEU A 90 -7.13 1.10 -8.15
CA LEU A 90 -7.77 2.05 -9.07
C LEU A 90 -7.07 2.14 -10.45
N LYS A 91 -6.00 1.36 -10.67
CA LYS A 91 -5.17 1.38 -11.89
C LYS A 91 -4.54 2.76 -12.16
N MET A 92 -4.12 3.44 -11.12
CA MET A 92 -3.53 4.78 -11.14
C MET A 92 -2.17 4.79 -10.46
N GLY A 93 -1.29 5.72 -10.84
CA GLY A 93 -0.16 6.11 -10.03
C GLY A 93 -0.58 7.01 -8.86
N ALA A 94 0.26 7.14 -7.82
CA ALA A 94 -0.06 7.97 -6.65
C ALA A 94 -0.34 9.45 -7.01
N GLU A 95 0.44 10.01 -7.94
CA GLU A 95 0.24 11.38 -8.43
C GLU A 95 -1.07 11.54 -9.22
N GLU A 96 -1.41 10.54 -10.04
CA GLU A 96 -2.65 10.53 -10.81
C GLU A 96 -3.87 10.42 -9.88
N MET A 97 -3.76 9.58 -8.84
CA MET A 97 -4.79 9.44 -7.81
C MET A 97 -5.01 10.77 -7.05
N ASP A 98 -3.94 11.51 -6.72
CA ASP A 98 -4.07 12.82 -6.08
C ASP A 98 -4.76 13.85 -6.97
N LYS A 99 -4.41 13.88 -8.26
CA LYS A 99 -5.09 14.75 -9.25
C LYS A 99 -6.56 14.37 -9.43
N ALA A 100 -6.87 13.08 -9.51
CA ALA A 100 -8.25 12.59 -9.63
C ALA A 100 -9.08 12.99 -8.41
N ALA A 101 -8.55 12.79 -7.21
CA ALA A 101 -9.23 13.11 -5.95
C ALA A 101 -9.62 14.59 -5.81
N GLN A 102 -8.88 15.49 -6.47
CA GLN A 102 -9.22 16.93 -6.49
C GLN A 102 -10.50 17.25 -7.28
N THR A 103 -10.94 16.34 -8.14
CA THR A 103 -12.16 16.49 -8.96
C THR A 103 -13.36 15.72 -8.38
N ALA A 104 -13.22 15.16 -7.19
CA ALA A 104 -14.27 14.38 -6.54
C ALA A 104 -15.50 15.24 -6.22
N GLU A 105 -16.68 14.71 -6.45
CA GLU A 105 -17.96 15.34 -6.18
C GLU A 105 -18.57 14.86 -4.84
N LYS A 106 -18.18 13.67 -4.40
CA LYS A 106 -18.66 13.04 -3.15
C LYS A 106 -17.62 12.14 -2.53
N THR A 107 -17.83 11.75 -1.26
CA THR A 107 -17.03 10.77 -0.54
C THR A 107 -17.89 9.62 -0.08
N TYR A 108 -17.34 8.41 -0.12
CA TYR A 108 -17.93 7.19 0.41
C TYR A 108 -17.33 6.86 1.78
N THR A 109 -18.07 6.16 2.60
CA THR A 109 -17.52 5.61 3.85
C THR A 109 -16.69 4.37 3.54
N ILE A 110 -15.41 4.42 3.86
CA ILE A 110 -14.47 3.32 3.70
C ILE A 110 -13.90 2.98 5.08
N ALA A 111 -13.83 1.69 5.42
CA ALA A 111 -13.25 1.23 6.68
C ALA A 111 -11.75 1.56 6.73
N ALA A 112 -11.37 2.29 7.77
CA ALA A 112 -10.03 2.85 7.88
C ALA A 112 -9.07 2.02 8.76
N ARG A 113 -9.52 0.90 9.37
CA ARG A 113 -8.72 0.15 10.35
C ARG A 113 -7.72 -0.82 9.74
N CYS A 114 -8.03 -1.38 8.57
CA CYS A 114 -7.21 -2.41 7.94
C CYS A 114 -7.33 -2.31 6.42
N GLY A 115 -6.21 -2.44 5.71
CA GLY A 115 -6.19 -2.42 4.24
C GLY A 115 -7.05 -3.49 3.59
N VAL A 116 -7.25 -4.65 4.24
CA VAL A 116 -8.13 -5.73 3.75
C VAL A 116 -9.59 -5.28 3.80
N PHE A 117 -10.05 -4.73 4.91
CA PHE A 117 -11.42 -4.22 5.01
C PHE A 117 -11.66 -3.02 4.09
N ALA A 118 -10.68 -2.13 3.95
CA ALA A 118 -10.78 -1.03 3.00
C ALA A 118 -10.98 -1.54 1.56
N LYS A 119 -10.24 -2.58 1.15
CA LYS A 119 -10.45 -3.22 -0.17
C LYS A 119 -11.83 -3.81 -0.32
N SER A 120 -12.35 -4.44 0.74
CA SER A 120 -13.71 -5.01 0.74
C SER A 120 -14.79 -3.95 0.57
N ASP A 121 -14.56 -2.71 1.03
CA ASP A 121 -15.49 -1.60 0.83
C ASP A 121 -15.32 -0.95 -0.55
N ILE A 122 -14.08 -0.85 -1.04
CA ILE A 122 -13.77 -0.21 -2.32
C ILE A 122 -14.21 -1.06 -3.51
N GLN A 123 -14.01 -2.38 -3.45
CA GLN A 123 -14.30 -3.26 -4.58
C GLN A 123 -15.78 -3.22 -5.03
N PRO A 124 -16.78 -3.24 -4.13
CA PRO A 124 -18.17 -3.03 -4.54
C PRO A 124 -18.43 -1.68 -5.21
N LEU A 125 -17.76 -0.60 -4.75
CA LEU A 125 -17.90 0.71 -5.36
C LEU A 125 -17.40 0.71 -6.81
N ILE A 126 -16.24 0.08 -7.06
CA ILE A 126 -15.69 -0.10 -8.41
C ILE A 126 -16.68 -0.90 -9.27
N ASN A 127 -17.18 -2.02 -8.76
CA ASN A 127 -18.10 -2.91 -9.47
C ASN A 127 -19.44 -2.22 -9.81
N GLN A 128 -19.86 -1.26 -9.00
CA GLN A 128 -21.06 -0.44 -9.22
C GLN A 128 -20.81 0.75 -10.15
N GLY A 129 -19.59 0.93 -10.66
CA GLY A 129 -19.24 2.02 -11.57
C GLY A 129 -19.09 3.38 -10.89
N ALA A 130 -18.76 3.42 -9.59
CA ALA A 130 -18.47 4.67 -8.91
C ALA A 130 -17.28 5.39 -9.56
N LYS A 131 -17.31 6.72 -9.61
CA LYS A 131 -16.22 7.52 -10.18
C LYS A 131 -14.93 7.28 -9.41
N SER A 132 -13.84 6.98 -10.11
CA SER A 132 -12.52 6.78 -9.47
C SER A 132 -12.06 7.99 -8.67
N ALA A 133 -12.43 9.21 -9.08
CA ALA A 133 -12.18 10.45 -8.36
C ALA A 133 -12.80 10.44 -6.95
N ASP A 134 -14.06 10.04 -6.85
CA ASP A 134 -14.80 9.96 -5.58
C ASP A 134 -14.22 8.89 -4.66
N ILE A 135 -13.82 7.74 -5.25
CA ILE A 135 -13.16 6.66 -4.49
C ILE A 135 -11.78 7.13 -3.99
N ALA A 136 -10.99 7.81 -4.81
CA ALA A 136 -9.68 8.33 -4.45
C ALA A 136 -9.77 9.34 -3.28
N LYS A 137 -10.71 10.29 -3.32
CA LYS A 137 -10.96 11.22 -2.20
C LYS A 137 -11.41 10.48 -0.95
N SER A 138 -12.23 9.44 -1.10
CA SER A 138 -12.71 8.61 0.01
C SER A 138 -11.59 7.83 0.69
N ILE A 139 -10.61 7.34 -0.07
CA ILE A 139 -9.41 6.69 0.45
C ILE A 139 -8.59 7.66 1.29
N TYR A 140 -8.36 8.89 0.82
CA TYR A 140 -7.66 9.92 1.60
C TYR A 140 -8.42 10.27 2.88
N GLN A 141 -9.73 10.40 2.81
CA GLN A 141 -10.56 10.63 4.00
C GLN A 141 -10.48 9.47 4.99
N ALA A 142 -10.42 8.22 4.52
CA ALA A 142 -10.22 7.05 5.37
C ALA A 142 -8.86 7.09 6.08
N VAL A 143 -7.78 7.47 5.40
CA VAL A 143 -6.44 7.67 6.01
C VAL A 143 -6.48 8.75 7.09
N VAL A 144 -7.13 9.88 6.81
CA VAL A 144 -7.30 10.99 7.77
C VAL A 144 -8.05 10.51 9.02
N ASN A 145 -9.19 9.86 8.82
CA ASN A 145 -10.03 9.36 9.92
C ASN A 145 -9.28 8.34 10.77
N GLN A 146 -8.54 7.43 10.13
CA GLN A 146 -7.72 6.44 10.83
C GLN A 146 -6.61 7.08 11.65
N THR A 147 -5.91 8.05 11.07
CA THR A 147 -4.81 8.75 11.75
C THR A 147 -5.32 9.51 12.96
N ILE A 148 -6.41 10.28 12.80
CA ILE A 148 -6.98 11.07 13.90
C ILE A 148 -7.58 10.16 14.97
N ALA A 149 -8.47 9.23 14.61
CA ALA A 149 -9.13 8.37 15.58
C ALA A 149 -8.15 7.42 16.30
N GLY A 150 -7.17 6.91 15.58
CA GLY A 150 -6.17 5.98 16.13
C GLY A 150 -5.13 6.67 17.02
N LEU A 151 -4.70 7.86 16.66
CA LEU A 151 -3.55 8.52 17.30
C LEU A 151 -3.92 9.71 18.19
N ALA A 152 -4.90 10.53 17.82
CA ALA A 152 -5.26 11.68 18.67
C ALA A 152 -5.95 11.26 19.96
N GLN A 153 -6.72 10.15 19.94
CA GLN A 153 -7.38 9.57 21.11
C GLN A 153 -8.12 10.63 21.96
N GLY A 154 -8.83 11.52 21.28
CA GLY A 154 -9.59 12.60 21.93
C GLY A 154 -8.77 13.87 22.27
N ARG A 155 -7.44 13.84 22.14
CA ARG A 155 -6.63 15.06 22.29
C ARG A 155 -6.84 15.98 21.08
N PRO A 156 -7.19 17.25 21.28
CA PRO A 156 -7.43 18.16 20.17
C PRO A 156 -6.13 18.49 19.43
N ILE A 157 -6.15 18.39 18.11
CA ILE A 157 -5.08 18.83 17.22
C ILE A 157 -5.40 20.29 16.86
N LYS A 158 -4.63 21.24 17.39
CA LYS A 158 -4.86 22.68 17.28
C LYS A 158 -3.53 23.43 17.16
N GLY A 159 -3.62 24.70 16.74
CA GLY A 159 -2.47 25.59 16.60
C GLY A 159 -1.75 25.39 15.27
N HIS A 160 -0.46 25.59 15.26
CA HIS A 160 0.37 25.44 14.06
C HIS A 160 0.68 23.95 13.82
N VAL A 161 0.02 23.38 12.82
CA VAL A 161 0.18 21.96 12.43
C VAL A 161 1.21 21.85 11.32
N LEU A 162 2.19 20.98 11.50
CA LEU A 162 3.23 20.67 10.50
C LEU A 162 2.97 19.30 9.88
N TYR A 163 2.97 19.23 8.55
CA TYR A 163 2.81 18.01 7.77
C TYR A 163 4.15 17.50 7.26
N LEU A 164 4.50 16.26 7.60
CA LEU A 164 5.77 15.62 7.25
C LEU A 164 5.55 14.22 6.65
N GLY A 165 6.59 13.72 6.01
CA GLY A 165 6.62 12.38 5.40
C GLY A 165 6.10 12.36 3.96
N GLY A 166 6.40 11.27 3.25
CA GLY A 166 6.15 11.13 1.82
C GLY A 166 4.70 11.39 1.41
N PRO A 167 3.72 10.67 1.99
CA PRO A 167 2.31 10.85 1.64
C PRO A 167 1.84 12.29 1.75
N LEU A 168 2.19 12.97 2.84
CA LEU A 168 1.79 14.37 3.07
C LEU A 168 2.60 15.37 2.23
N THR A 169 3.81 15.03 1.83
CA THR A 169 4.61 15.87 0.93
C THR A 169 4.05 15.85 -0.49
N PHE A 170 3.74 14.67 -1.02
CA PHE A 170 3.36 14.51 -2.42
C PHE A 170 1.86 14.70 -2.67
N SER A 171 0.99 14.35 -1.71
CA SER A 171 -0.46 14.45 -1.89
C SER A 171 -1.03 15.75 -1.30
N LYS A 172 -1.41 16.66 -2.19
CA LYS A 172 -2.12 17.90 -1.82
C LYS A 172 -3.52 17.60 -1.31
N CYS A 173 -4.23 16.70 -1.94
CA CYS A 173 -5.59 16.34 -1.56
C CYS A 173 -5.66 15.70 -0.17
N LEU A 174 -4.63 14.90 0.20
CA LEU A 174 -4.53 14.33 1.55
C LEU A 174 -4.36 15.41 2.61
N ARG A 175 -3.47 16.40 2.37
CA ARG A 175 -3.32 17.55 3.29
C ARG A 175 -4.62 18.34 3.43
N GLN A 176 -5.29 18.64 2.32
CA GLN A 176 -6.60 19.32 2.34
C GLN A 176 -7.64 18.52 3.14
N SER A 177 -7.65 17.21 3.03
CA SER A 177 -8.55 16.36 3.82
C SER A 177 -8.27 16.43 5.32
N PHE A 178 -6.99 16.56 5.73
CA PHE A 178 -6.63 16.84 7.12
C PHE A 178 -7.09 18.23 7.55
N ASP A 179 -6.82 19.25 6.76
CA ASP A 179 -7.22 20.64 7.06
C ASP A 179 -8.74 20.76 7.23
N GLU A 180 -9.51 20.19 6.31
CA GLU A 180 -10.98 20.15 6.34
C GLU A 180 -11.50 19.41 7.58
N THR A 181 -10.91 18.27 7.93
CA THR A 181 -11.38 17.45 9.06
C THR A 181 -11.01 18.06 10.40
N LEU A 182 -9.85 18.70 10.50
CA LEU A 182 -9.35 19.29 11.75
C LEU A 182 -9.78 20.74 11.95
N GLY A 183 -10.25 21.41 10.89
CA GLY A 183 -10.55 22.84 10.91
C GLY A 183 -9.29 23.71 11.10
N VAL A 184 -8.15 23.29 10.52
CA VAL A 184 -6.86 24.00 10.58
C VAL A 184 -6.35 24.27 9.17
N THR A 185 -5.27 25.05 9.08
CA THR A 185 -4.46 25.19 7.87
C THR A 185 -3.05 24.76 8.22
N GLY A 186 -2.70 23.53 7.88
CA GLY A 186 -1.38 22.96 8.18
C GLY A 186 -0.33 23.42 7.17
N THR A 187 0.93 23.34 7.57
CA THR A 187 2.10 23.70 6.76
C THR A 187 2.90 22.47 6.39
N CYS A 188 3.23 22.32 5.11
CA CYS A 188 4.16 21.30 4.62
C CYS A 188 5.41 22.03 4.10
N PRO A 189 6.55 21.99 4.81
CA PRO A 189 7.75 22.68 4.41
C PRO A 189 8.41 22.00 3.18
N GLU A 190 9.18 22.76 2.42
CA GLU A 190 9.86 22.28 1.21
C GLU A 190 10.74 21.06 1.46
N ASN A 191 11.40 21.00 2.61
CA ASN A 191 12.26 19.89 3.03
C ASN A 191 11.56 18.85 3.92
N SER A 192 10.23 18.76 3.87
CA SER A 192 9.39 17.87 4.70
C SER A 192 9.82 16.38 4.67
N LEU A 193 10.35 15.91 3.55
CA LEU A 193 10.88 14.55 3.41
C LEU A 193 12.18 14.32 4.19
N LEU A 194 12.91 15.38 4.48
CA LEU A 194 14.25 15.30 5.06
C LEU A 194 14.28 15.64 6.54
N PHE A 195 13.15 15.94 7.17
CA PHE A 195 13.11 16.42 8.56
C PHE A 195 13.81 15.47 9.54
N VAL A 196 13.56 14.17 9.44
CA VAL A 196 14.24 13.18 10.30
C VAL A 196 15.76 13.20 10.07
N ALA A 197 16.18 13.19 8.81
CA ALA A 197 17.61 13.22 8.47
C ALA A 197 18.29 14.54 8.90
N LEU A 198 17.62 15.67 8.70
CA LEU A 198 18.10 16.98 9.16
C LEU A 198 18.17 17.04 10.68
N GLY A 199 17.18 16.51 11.38
CA GLY A 199 17.18 16.43 12.84
C GLY A 199 18.30 15.56 13.37
N ALA A 200 18.56 14.42 12.74
CA ALA A 200 19.70 13.58 13.07
C ALA A 200 21.04 14.32 12.85
N ALA A 201 21.17 15.05 11.73
CA ALA A 201 22.36 15.85 11.44
C ALA A 201 22.53 17.02 12.44
N PHE A 202 21.44 17.65 12.89
CA PHE A 202 21.50 18.69 13.90
C PHE A 202 21.85 18.21 15.31
N TYR A 203 21.58 16.92 15.56
CA TYR A 203 21.89 16.27 16.83
C TYR A 203 23.31 15.72 16.88
N ALA A 204 23.91 15.44 15.70
CA ALA A 204 25.24 14.83 15.60
C ALA A 204 26.32 15.80 16.11
N GLU A 205 27.22 15.27 16.95
CA GLU A 205 28.32 16.03 17.59
C GLU A 205 29.68 15.43 17.26
N GLU A 206 29.76 14.11 17.03
CA GLU A 206 31.03 13.41 16.84
C GLU A 206 31.42 13.33 15.37
N SER A 207 32.74 13.52 15.11
CA SER A 207 33.32 13.38 13.78
C SER A 207 33.70 11.93 13.50
N TRP A 208 33.40 11.47 12.27
CA TRP A 208 33.59 10.10 11.81
C TRP A 208 34.31 10.07 10.48
N ASP A 209 35.21 9.08 10.32
CA ASP A 209 35.86 8.75 9.05
C ASP A 209 34.83 8.04 8.13
N LEU A 210 34.38 8.76 7.11
CA LEU A 210 33.34 8.28 6.18
C LEU A 210 33.79 7.05 5.37
N LEU A 211 35.08 6.94 5.02
CA LEU A 211 35.57 5.79 4.26
C LEU A 211 35.61 4.53 5.12
N LYS A 212 36.13 4.66 6.34
CA LYS A 212 36.14 3.55 7.30
C LYS A 212 34.72 3.10 7.67
N THR A 213 33.78 4.04 7.80
CA THR A 213 32.38 3.73 8.07
C THR A 213 31.75 2.98 6.88
N ALA A 214 32.05 3.39 5.63
CA ALA A 214 31.57 2.70 4.44
C ALA A 214 32.10 1.27 4.34
N GLU A 215 33.40 1.05 4.60
CA GLU A 215 34.03 -0.28 4.63
C GLU A 215 33.34 -1.20 5.66
N LEU A 216 33.05 -0.69 6.86
CA LEU A 216 32.37 -1.46 7.92
C LEU A 216 30.93 -1.82 7.53
N LEU A 217 30.21 -0.93 6.83
CA LEU A 217 28.86 -1.20 6.31
C LEU A 217 28.86 -2.25 5.21
N GLU A 218 29.84 -2.20 4.30
CA GLU A 218 30.00 -3.20 3.24
C GLU A 218 30.32 -4.60 3.80
N GLN A 219 31.22 -4.68 4.80
CA GLN A 219 31.55 -5.95 5.45
C GLN A 219 30.34 -6.59 6.14
N ARG A 220 29.42 -5.79 6.69
CA ARG A 220 28.19 -6.29 7.31
C ARG A 220 27.29 -7.00 6.30
N GLY A 221 27.10 -6.44 5.10
CA GLY A 221 26.25 -7.05 4.05
C GLY A 221 26.70 -8.44 3.64
N MET A 222 27.96 -8.80 3.91
CA MET A 222 28.53 -10.13 3.63
C MET A 222 28.34 -11.14 4.78
N SER A 223 27.98 -10.70 5.99
CA SER A 223 27.93 -11.53 7.22
C SER A 223 26.52 -11.90 7.69
N GLU A 224 25.47 -11.29 7.17
CA GLU A 224 24.09 -11.62 7.54
C GLU A 224 23.62 -12.89 6.81
N THR A 225 23.80 -14.03 7.44
CA THR A 225 23.09 -15.25 7.04
C THR A 225 21.63 -15.14 7.50
N TYR A 226 20.75 -14.75 6.60
CA TYR A 226 19.31 -14.90 6.82
C TYR A 226 19.01 -16.40 7.05
N ARG A 227 18.46 -16.75 8.20
CA ARG A 227 17.81 -18.05 8.38
C ARG A 227 16.49 -18.03 7.64
N SER A 228 16.52 -18.31 6.34
CA SER A 228 15.30 -18.56 5.60
C SER A 228 14.64 -19.86 6.08
N GLN A 229 13.32 -19.94 6.03
CA GLN A 229 12.63 -21.21 6.17
C GLN A 229 13.12 -22.17 5.07
N PRO A 230 13.18 -23.48 5.32
CA PRO A 230 13.49 -24.45 4.27
C PRO A 230 12.48 -24.31 3.13
N PRO A 231 12.88 -24.60 1.89
CA PRO A 231 11.94 -24.59 0.76
C PRO A 231 10.80 -25.58 0.99
N LEU A 232 9.64 -25.31 0.39
CA LEU A 232 8.45 -26.18 0.51
C LEU A 232 8.69 -27.61 0.03
N PHE A 233 9.61 -27.79 -0.91
CA PHE A 233 10.01 -29.07 -1.45
C PHE A 233 11.53 -29.17 -1.41
N GLU A 234 12.05 -30.29 -0.94
CA GLU A 234 13.50 -30.53 -0.88
C GLU A 234 14.09 -30.85 -2.25
N ASN A 235 13.27 -31.40 -3.17
CA ASN A 235 13.71 -31.80 -4.50
C ASN A 235 12.53 -31.86 -5.49
N GLU A 236 12.84 -31.96 -6.78
CA GLU A 236 11.87 -32.04 -7.87
C GLU A 236 10.91 -33.25 -7.71
N ALA A 237 11.37 -34.39 -7.19
CA ALA A 237 10.53 -35.56 -7.01
C ALA A 237 9.39 -35.32 -6.00
N GLU A 238 9.65 -34.55 -4.93
CA GLU A 238 8.62 -34.12 -3.98
C GLU A 238 7.60 -33.21 -4.60
N TYR A 239 8.06 -32.27 -5.42
CA TYR A 239 7.18 -31.37 -6.16
C TYR A 239 6.30 -32.12 -7.17
N GLU A 240 6.86 -33.06 -7.92
CA GLU A 240 6.11 -33.92 -8.85
C GLU A 240 5.09 -34.79 -8.11
N ALA A 241 5.46 -35.38 -6.96
CA ALA A 241 4.51 -36.11 -6.12
C ALA A 241 3.36 -35.26 -5.61
N PHE A 242 3.64 -33.99 -5.24
CA PHE A 242 2.62 -33.01 -4.87
C PHE A 242 1.67 -32.73 -6.05
N LYS A 243 2.20 -32.45 -7.24
CA LYS A 243 1.40 -32.23 -8.45
C LYS A 243 0.53 -33.44 -8.79
N ALA A 244 1.11 -34.63 -8.79
CA ALA A 244 0.39 -35.85 -9.08
C ALA A 244 -0.76 -36.16 -8.09
N ARG A 245 -0.54 -35.86 -6.80
CA ARG A 245 -1.59 -35.96 -5.78
C ARG A 245 -2.74 -35.01 -6.06
N HIS A 246 -2.45 -33.74 -6.42
CA HIS A 246 -3.46 -32.72 -6.68
C HIS A 246 -4.16 -32.91 -8.02
N ALA A 247 -3.49 -33.45 -9.02
CA ALA A 247 -4.08 -33.75 -10.31
C ALA A 247 -5.26 -34.74 -10.21
N LYS A 248 -5.30 -35.59 -9.17
CA LYS A 248 -6.42 -36.50 -8.90
C LYS A 248 -7.72 -35.79 -8.55
N ALA A 249 -7.64 -34.53 -8.13
CA ALA A 249 -8.81 -33.69 -7.80
C ALA A 249 -9.26 -32.81 -9.00
N ALA A 250 -8.61 -32.94 -10.17
CA ALA A 250 -9.02 -32.22 -11.36
C ALA A 250 -10.41 -32.71 -11.82
N VAL A 251 -11.30 -31.76 -12.12
CA VAL A 251 -12.62 -32.04 -12.67
C VAL A 251 -12.44 -32.38 -14.15
N PRO A 252 -12.92 -33.55 -14.62
CA PRO A 252 -12.86 -33.90 -16.03
C PRO A 252 -13.61 -32.88 -16.88
N GLN A 253 -13.04 -32.50 -18.01
CA GLN A 253 -13.71 -31.71 -19.03
C GLN A 253 -14.17 -32.62 -20.17
N ALA A 254 -15.42 -32.45 -20.59
CA ALA A 254 -15.96 -33.11 -21.75
C ALA A 254 -15.58 -32.39 -23.06
N ASP A 255 -15.72 -33.04 -24.20
CA ASP A 255 -15.44 -32.45 -25.50
C ASP A 255 -16.39 -31.31 -25.80
N PHE A 256 -15.82 -30.18 -26.21
CA PHE A 256 -16.56 -28.97 -26.58
C PHE A 256 -16.16 -28.51 -27.99
N PRO A 257 -16.69 -29.18 -29.04
CA PRO A 257 -16.35 -28.85 -30.41
C PRO A 257 -16.94 -27.48 -30.83
N THR A 258 -16.32 -26.80 -31.79
CA THR A 258 -16.71 -25.45 -32.26
C THR A 258 -18.10 -25.36 -32.82
N ASP A 259 -18.67 -26.49 -33.26
CA ASP A 259 -20.04 -26.57 -33.79
C ASP A 259 -21.06 -27.12 -32.77
N TYR A 260 -20.70 -27.13 -31.49
CA TYR A 260 -21.60 -27.56 -30.42
C TYR A 260 -22.89 -26.75 -30.42
N ALA A 261 -24.02 -27.40 -30.54
CA ALA A 261 -25.34 -26.77 -30.69
C ALA A 261 -26.37 -27.27 -29.65
N LYS A 262 -25.97 -28.20 -28.75
CA LYS A 262 -26.87 -28.65 -27.69
C LYS A 262 -27.02 -27.52 -26.63
N PRO A 263 -28.12 -27.53 -25.86
CA PRO A 263 -28.29 -26.57 -24.77
C PRO A 263 -27.14 -26.59 -23.78
N VAL A 264 -26.70 -25.41 -23.34
CA VAL A 264 -25.69 -25.24 -22.29
C VAL A 264 -26.15 -24.27 -21.22
N HIS A 265 -25.61 -24.44 -20.03
CA HIS A 265 -25.85 -23.54 -18.89
C HIS A 265 -24.53 -22.87 -18.51
N ILE A 266 -24.54 -21.55 -18.35
CA ILE A 266 -23.38 -20.74 -17.98
C ILE A 266 -23.51 -20.30 -16.54
N GLY A 267 -22.52 -20.69 -15.71
CA GLY A 267 -22.35 -20.19 -14.36
C GLY A 267 -21.26 -19.12 -14.30
N ILE A 268 -21.53 -18.01 -13.61
CA ILE A 268 -20.59 -16.89 -13.44
C ILE A 268 -20.45 -16.58 -11.96
N ASP A 269 -19.21 -16.69 -11.45
CA ASP A 269 -18.85 -16.19 -10.12
C ASP A 269 -17.95 -14.96 -10.27
N SER A 270 -18.51 -13.78 -9.94
CA SER A 270 -17.79 -12.51 -10.01
C SER A 270 -17.36 -12.07 -8.62
N GLY A 271 -16.21 -12.61 -8.16
CA GLY A 271 -15.62 -12.26 -6.87
C GLY A 271 -14.91 -10.90 -6.88
N SER A 272 -14.50 -10.45 -5.69
CA SER A 272 -13.82 -9.17 -5.49
C SER A 272 -12.45 -9.08 -6.20
N THR A 273 -11.78 -10.21 -6.43
CA THR A 273 -10.44 -10.26 -7.03
C THR A 273 -10.38 -11.09 -8.30
N THR A 274 -11.31 -12.02 -8.50
CA THR A 274 -11.31 -12.98 -9.62
C THR A 274 -12.70 -13.16 -10.19
N VAL A 275 -12.77 -13.45 -11.49
CA VAL A 275 -13.99 -13.91 -12.17
C VAL A 275 -13.79 -15.35 -12.61
N LYS A 276 -14.82 -16.17 -12.41
CA LYS A 276 -14.86 -17.54 -12.91
C LYS A 276 -16.08 -17.69 -13.81
N VAL A 277 -15.89 -18.41 -14.89
CA VAL A 277 -16.97 -18.80 -15.82
C VAL A 277 -16.88 -20.31 -16.02
N ALA A 278 -18.00 -20.98 -15.89
CA ALA A 278 -18.13 -22.40 -16.19
C ALA A 278 -19.29 -22.60 -17.16
N VAL A 279 -19.10 -23.49 -18.13
CA VAL A 279 -20.16 -23.94 -19.04
C VAL A 279 -20.37 -25.43 -18.85
N ILE A 280 -21.60 -25.83 -18.62
CA ILE A 280 -21.99 -27.24 -18.49
C ILE A 280 -23.12 -27.55 -19.49
N ASP A 281 -23.23 -28.82 -19.86
CA ASP A 281 -24.35 -29.33 -20.63
C ASP A 281 -25.56 -29.74 -19.73
N GLU A 282 -26.60 -30.29 -20.34
CA GLU A 282 -27.81 -30.76 -19.64
C GLU A 282 -27.56 -31.97 -18.71
N ASN A 283 -26.42 -32.66 -18.87
CA ASN A 283 -26.01 -33.77 -18.01
C ASN A 283 -25.05 -33.32 -16.90
N ALA A 284 -24.84 -32.00 -16.74
CA ALA A 284 -23.86 -31.39 -15.86
C ALA A 284 -22.40 -31.75 -16.18
N GLU A 285 -22.10 -32.15 -17.41
CA GLU A 285 -20.72 -32.34 -17.87
C GLU A 285 -20.07 -30.98 -18.13
N LEU A 286 -18.85 -30.79 -17.59
CA LEU A 286 -18.11 -29.55 -17.69
C LEU A 286 -17.52 -29.42 -19.11
N LEU A 287 -17.95 -28.40 -19.87
CA LEU A 287 -17.50 -28.13 -21.23
C LEU A 287 -16.39 -27.08 -21.30
N PHE A 288 -16.48 -26.04 -20.48
CA PHE A 288 -15.54 -24.91 -20.49
C PHE A 288 -15.38 -24.31 -19.10
N THR A 289 -14.18 -23.84 -18.80
CA THR A 289 -13.88 -23.05 -17.62
C THR A 289 -12.95 -21.89 -17.95
N ASP A 290 -13.17 -20.76 -17.30
CA ASP A 290 -12.23 -19.66 -17.27
C ASP A 290 -12.10 -19.14 -15.84
N TYR A 291 -10.86 -18.91 -15.40
CA TYR A 291 -10.55 -18.39 -14.06
C TYR A 291 -9.43 -17.36 -14.18
N ARG A 292 -9.75 -16.09 -13.94
CA ARG A 292 -8.78 -15.00 -14.07
C ARG A 292 -8.93 -13.94 -12.98
N PRO A 293 -7.82 -13.24 -12.62
CA PRO A 293 -7.87 -12.01 -11.85
C PRO A 293 -8.66 -10.94 -12.60
N ASN A 294 -9.58 -10.26 -11.92
CA ASN A 294 -10.42 -9.21 -12.53
C ASN A 294 -9.72 -7.84 -12.63
N GLN A 295 -8.56 -7.69 -12.01
CA GLN A 295 -7.76 -6.46 -12.03
C GLN A 295 -8.57 -5.18 -11.70
N GLY A 296 -9.63 -5.30 -10.89
CA GLY A 296 -10.51 -4.20 -10.51
C GLY A 296 -11.60 -3.86 -11.56
N ASP A 297 -11.72 -4.62 -12.66
CA ASP A 297 -12.76 -4.45 -13.68
C ASP A 297 -13.35 -5.79 -14.11
N PRO A 298 -14.23 -6.37 -13.28
CA PRO A 298 -14.83 -7.67 -13.57
C PRO A 298 -15.73 -7.64 -14.79
N ILE A 299 -16.38 -6.51 -15.11
CA ILE A 299 -17.31 -6.39 -16.21
C ILE A 299 -16.58 -6.47 -17.57
N ALA A 300 -15.47 -5.74 -17.70
CA ALA A 300 -14.67 -5.78 -18.93
C ALA A 300 -14.07 -7.17 -19.17
N LEU A 301 -13.59 -7.83 -18.09
CA LEU A 301 -13.08 -9.18 -18.16
C LEU A 301 -14.15 -10.17 -18.56
N LEU A 302 -15.31 -10.14 -17.91
CA LEU A 302 -16.45 -11.03 -18.24
C LEU A 302 -16.89 -10.87 -19.69
N LYS A 303 -17.01 -9.62 -20.15
CA LYS A 303 -17.33 -9.34 -21.55
C LYS A 303 -16.33 -9.98 -22.50
N THR A 304 -15.03 -9.89 -22.21
CA THR A 304 -13.97 -10.50 -23.01
C THR A 304 -14.10 -12.03 -23.06
N VAL A 305 -14.35 -12.67 -21.91
CA VAL A 305 -14.52 -14.13 -21.83
C VAL A 305 -15.73 -14.60 -22.62
N LEU A 306 -16.89 -13.95 -22.42
CA LEU A 306 -18.13 -14.32 -23.10
C LEU A 306 -18.06 -14.09 -24.61
N LEU A 307 -17.49 -12.97 -25.07
CA LEU A 307 -17.30 -12.74 -26.51
C LEU A 307 -16.39 -13.79 -27.12
N GLY A 308 -15.26 -14.12 -26.48
CA GLY A 308 -14.37 -15.19 -26.95
C GLY A 308 -15.04 -16.55 -27.01
N LEU A 309 -15.93 -16.86 -26.05
CA LEU A 309 -16.73 -18.06 -26.04
C LEU A 309 -17.69 -18.12 -27.26
N TYR A 310 -18.41 -17.04 -27.56
CA TYR A 310 -19.31 -16.96 -28.73
C TYR A 310 -18.56 -16.97 -30.07
N GLU A 311 -17.37 -16.36 -30.12
CA GLU A 311 -16.51 -16.39 -31.31
C GLU A 311 -16.00 -17.79 -31.62
N SER A 312 -15.58 -18.53 -30.56
CA SER A 312 -15.08 -19.91 -30.71
C SER A 312 -16.20 -20.94 -30.95
N HIS A 313 -17.41 -20.67 -30.49
CA HIS A 313 -18.58 -21.54 -30.61
C HIS A 313 -19.80 -20.80 -31.25
N PRO A 314 -19.78 -20.51 -32.55
CA PRO A 314 -20.82 -19.69 -33.18
C PRO A 314 -22.26 -20.27 -33.16
N LYS A 315 -22.36 -21.58 -32.85
CA LYS A 315 -23.66 -22.27 -32.73
C LYS A 315 -24.09 -22.48 -31.27
N LEU A 316 -23.40 -21.82 -30.33
CA LEU A 316 -23.66 -21.99 -28.91
C LEU A 316 -25.11 -21.68 -28.54
N ASN A 317 -25.82 -22.68 -28.01
CA ASN A 317 -27.21 -22.58 -27.58
C ASN A 317 -27.29 -22.42 -26.06
N VAL A 318 -27.34 -21.19 -25.58
CA VAL A 318 -27.37 -20.89 -24.14
C VAL A 318 -28.80 -21.01 -23.61
N ALA A 319 -29.08 -22.04 -22.82
CA ALA A 319 -30.37 -22.28 -22.19
C ALA A 319 -30.56 -21.40 -20.92
N SER A 320 -29.51 -21.19 -20.12
CA SER A 320 -29.56 -20.31 -18.95
C SER A 320 -28.21 -19.73 -18.59
N VAL A 321 -28.25 -18.58 -17.92
CA VAL A 321 -27.08 -17.95 -17.28
C VAL A 321 -27.44 -17.66 -15.83
N THR A 322 -26.55 -18.04 -14.91
CA THR A 322 -26.71 -17.76 -13.48
C THR A 322 -25.46 -17.06 -12.99
N THR A 323 -25.65 -16.04 -12.18
CA THR A 323 -24.56 -15.27 -11.55
C THR A 323 -24.65 -15.33 -10.03
N THR A 324 -23.48 -15.28 -9.38
CA THR A 324 -23.34 -15.16 -7.92
C THR A 324 -22.27 -14.12 -7.58
#